data_42f4f88b41b9d472cfcda70ab613cb27
#
_entry.id   42f4f88b41b9d472cfcda70ab613cb27
#
_cell.length_a   1.000
_cell.length_b   1.000
_cell.length_c   1.000
_cell.angle_alpha   90.00
_cell.angle_beta   90.00
_cell.angle_gamma   90.00
#
_symmetry.space_group_name_H-M   'P 1'
#
loop_
_entity.id
_entity.type
_entity.pdbx_description
1 polymer ?
#
loop_
_entity_poly.entity_id
_entity_poly.type
_entity_poly.pdbx_seq_one_letter_code
_entity_poly.pdbx_strand_id
1 'polypeptide(L)'
;VRRVTAAVALVVLGLISIGVVAGCGGGDEKGTNPSDPHVAMGAHLFVQFGCSACHGEQGQGGVSSDVPALKAAGKGFSVAQLRQIIDGGLGESENPQKPYMPVWGPVISDSQVNDLVAYLQAGLPQVEDATPVAVPRDQGAAVAGAALYVRDGCINCHGPSGLGGVPNPLSEDKTIPSLSGQDFRDEFNTDQKIKDVIRSGSVIGKPPITSMPHWGGIIPDEDLDALVAYLKTLQ
;
A
#
# COMPACT_ATOMS: atom_id res chain seq x y z
N VAL A 1 9.21 -92.16 -27.99
CA VAL A 1 9.17 -90.83 -28.61
C VAL A 1 9.40 -89.86 -27.52
N ARG A 2 10.67 -89.33 -27.42
CA ARG A 2 11.07 -88.31 -26.47
C ARG A 2 11.23 -87.00 -27.25
N ARG A 3 10.49 -85.96 -26.86
CA ARG A 3 10.73 -84.60 -27.34
C ARG A 3 11.51 -83.85 -26.29
N VAL A 4 12.70 -83.38 -26.69
CA VAL A 4 13.56 -82.47 -25.92
C VAL A 4 13.13 -81.05 -26.26
N THR A 5 12.71 -80.31 -25.28
CA THR A 5 12.46 -78.88 -25.43
C THR A 5 13.65 -78.12 -24.92
N ALA A 6 14.27 -77.38 -25.83
CA ALA A 6 15.40 -76.46 -25.52
C ALA A 6 14.85 -75.18 -24.86
N ALA A 7 15.44 -74.82 -23.74
CA ALA A 7 15.16 -73.55 -23.07
C ALA A 7 16.13 -72.50 -23.63
N VAL A 8 15.55 -71.44 -24.19
CA VAL A 8 16.30 -70.23 -24.62
C VAL A 8 16.35 -69.26 -23.42
N ALA A 9 17.54 -69.05 -22.92
CA ALA A 9 17.78 -68.07 -21.90
C ALA A 9 17.94 -66.65 -22.55
N LEU A 10 17.01 -65.78 -22.32
CA LEU A 10 17.10 -64.36 -22.69
C LEU A 10 17.86 -63.60 -21.59
N VAL A 11 19.07 -63.17 -21.93
CA VAL A 11 19.87 -62.23 -21.10
C VAL A 11 19.35 -60.85 -21.38
N VAL A 12 18.64 -60.23 -20.46
CA VAL A 12 18.24 -58.84 -20.53
C VAL A 12 19.39 -58.01 -19.95
N LEU A 13 20.16 -57.34 -20.82
CA LEU A 13 21.10 -56.31 -20.40
C LEU A 13 20.32 -55.09 -19.95
N GLY A 14 20.27 -54.84 -18.64
CA GLY A 14 19.76 -53.61 -18.07
C GLY A 14 20.74 -52.47 -18.32
N LEU A 15 20.39 -51.57 -19.21
CA LEU A 15 21.04 -50.28 -19.34
C LEU A 15 20.64 -49.41 -18.13
N ILE A 16 21.55 -49.24 -17.17
CA ILE A 16 21.43 -48.27 -16.09
C ILE A 16 21.70 -46.90 -16.70
N SER A 17 20.62 -46.17 -17.00
CA SER A 17 20.73 -44.74 -17.36
C SER A 17 21.03 -43.97 -16.08
N ILE A 18 22.26 -43.57 -15.90
CA ILE A 18 22.64 -42.59 -14.89
C ILE A 18 22.04 -41.26 -15.33
N GLY A 19 20.89 -40.94 -14.78
CA GLY A 19 20.29 -39.63 -14.88
C GLY A 19 21.19 -38.61 -14.19
N VAL A 20 21.90 -37.80 -14.97
CA VAL A 20 22.56 -36.60 -14.50
C VAL A 20 21.40 -35.68 -14.03
N VAL A 21 21.20 -35.61 -12.73
CA VAL A 21 20.38 -34.55 -12.12
C VAL A 21 21.20 -33.29 -12.31
N ALA A 22 20.92 -32.58 -13.39
CA ALA A 22 21.35 -31.18 -13.52
C ALA A 22 20.67 -30.45 -12.37
N GLY A 23 21.45 -30.16 -11.33
CA GLY A 23 21.02 -29.24 -10.28
C GLY A 23 20.67 -27.93 -10.96
N CYS A 24 19.38 -27.64 -11.06
CA CYS A 24 18.91 -26.28 -11.30
C CYS A 24 19.43 -25.46 -10.13
N GLY A 25 20.55 -24.76 -10.36
CA GLY A 25 20.89 -23.62 -9.56
C GLY A 25 19.73 -22.66 -9.70
N GLY A 26 18.87 -22.63 -8.68
CA GLY A 26 17.89 -21.59 -8.53
C GLY A 26 18.62 -20.27 -8.37
N GLY A 27 18.88 -19.60 -9.49
CA GLY A 27 19.00 -18.17 -9.48
C GLY A 27 17.62 -17.70 -9.00
N ASP A 28 17.62 -16.98 -7.89
CA ASP A 28 16.44 -16.25 -7.42
C ASP A 28 16.01 -15.28 -8.53
N GLU A 29 15.24 -15.76 -9.49
CA GLU A 29 14.35 -14.93 -10.26
C GLU A 29 13.30 -14.43 -9.26
N LYS A 30 13.64 -13.34 -8.56
CA LYS A 30 12.71 -12.62 -7.70
C LYS A 30 11.52 -12.22 -8.56
N GLY A 31 10.45 -12.95 -8.32
CA GLY A 31 9.33 -13.18 -9.16
C GLY A 31 8.56 -11.93 -9.56
N THR A 32 8.35 -11.83 -10.85
CA THR A 32 7.21 -11.13 -11.46
C THR A 32 5.90 -11.94 -11.27
N ASN A 33 5.91 -12.96 -10.41
CA ASN A 33 4.79 -13.88 -10.26
C ASN A 33 3.75 -13.31 -9.27
N PRO A 34 2.56 -12.95 -9.75
CA PRO A 34 1.48 -12.46 -8.87
C PRO A 34 0.99 -13.54 -7.86
N SER A 35 1.33 -14.81 -8.08
CA SER A 35 1.01 -15.91 -7.16
C SER A 35 2.05 -16.09 -6.05
N ASP A 36 3.13 -15.32 -6.02
CA ASP A 36 4.04 -15.27 -4.88
C ASP A 36 3.29 -14.65 -3.68
N PRO A 37 3.24 -15.33 -2.52
CA PRO A 37 2.48 -14.84 -1.37
C PRO A 37 2.89 -13.43 -0.90
N HIS A 38 4.18 -13.10 -0.98
CA HIS A 38 4.68 -11.79 -0.62
C HIS A 38 4.27 -10.71 -1.64
N VAL A 39 4.30 -11.05 -2.91
CA VAL A 39 3.84 -10.16 -3.99
C VAL A 39 2.34 -9.92 -3.88
N ALA A 40 1.54 -10.98 -3.68
CA ALA A 40 0.11 -10.87 -3.50
C ALA A 40 -0.25 -10.03 -2.27
N MET A 41 0.38 -10.31 -1.12
CA MET A 41 0.17 -9.53 0.10
C MET A 41 0.59 -8.07 -0.10
N GLY A 42 1.72 -7.81 -0.75
CA GLY A 42 2.19 -6.46 -1.06
C GLY A 42 1.20 -5.67 -1.93
N ALA A 43 0.52 -6.32 -2.89
CA ALA A 43 -0.53 -5.70 -3.67
C ALA A 43 -1.74 -5.27 -2.81
N HIS A 44 -2.19 -6.15 -1.91
CA HIS A 44 -3.27 -5.80 -0.97
C HIS A 44 -2.86 -4.67 -0.02
N LEU A 45 -1.64 -4.69 0.49
CA LEU A 45 -1.13 -3.63 1.36
C LEU A 45 -0.99 -2.29 0.62
N PHE A 46 -0.59 -2.32 -0.66
CA PHE A 46 -0.49 -1.14 -1.50
C PHE A 46 -1.85 -0.41 -1.65
N VAL A 47 -2.92 -1.17 -1.74
CA VAL A 47 -4.29 -0.65 -1.73
C VAL A 47 -4.71 -0.25 -0.32
N GLN A 48 -4.51 -1.12 0.66
CA GLN A 48 -4.94 -0.92 2.05
C GLN A 48 -4.35 0.35 2.67
N PHE A 49 -3.06 0.62 2.46
CA PHE A 49 -2.40 1.82 2.99
C PHE A 49 -2.58 3.06 2.11
N GLY A 50 -3.40 2.98 1.06
CA GLY A 50 -3.71 4.13 0.21
C GLY A 50 -2.55 4.55 -0.70
N CYS A 51 -1.52 3.72 -0.89
CA CYS A 51 -0.44 4.00 -1.83
C CYS A 51 -0.99 4.23 -3.25
N SER A 52 -2.02 3.45 -3.62
CA SER A 52 -2.73 3.55 -4.90
C SER A 52 -3.42 4.90 -5.12
N ALA A 53 -3.83 5.60 -4.06
CA ALA A 53 -4.47 6.92 -4.17
C ALA A 53 -3.51 7.98 -4.75
N CYS A 54 -2.23 7.90 -4.39
CA CYS A 54 -1.20 8.80 -4.91
C CYS A 54 -0.51 8.26 -6.16
N HIS A 55 -0.06 6.99 -6.12
CA HIS A 55 0.76 6.40 -7.18
C HIS A 55 -0.02 5.77 -8.34
N GLY A 56 -1.37 5.78 -8.26
CA GLY A 56 -2.26 5.08 -9.20
C GLY A 56 -2.44 3.60 -8.83
N GLU A 57 -3.53 2.98 -9.25
CA GLU A 57 -3.96 1.64 -8.84
C GLU A 57 -2.89 0.55 -8.99
N GLN A 58 -2.04 0.67 -10.00
CA GLN A 58 -0.93 -0.22 -10.28
C GLN A 58 0.41 0.52 -10.32
N GLY A 59 0.55 1.60 -9.57
CA GLY A 59 1.77 2.38 -9.52
C GLY A 59 2.15 3.04 -10.84
N GLN A 60 1.17 3.29 -11.73
CA GLN A 60 1.41 3.92 -13.03
C GLN A 60 1.68 5.42 -12.93
N GLY A 61 1.43 6.04 -11.77
CA GLY A 61 1.51 7.49 -11.58
C GLY A 61 0.34 8.21 -12.24
N GLY A 62 0.52 9.49 -12.51
CA GLY A 62 -0.44 10.31 -13.26
C GLY A 62 -1.57 10.92 -12.43
N VAL A 63 -1.64 10.65 -11.13
CA VAL A 63 -2.60 11.28 -10.22
C VAL A 63 -2.21 12.75 -9.98
N SER A 64 -0.90 13.00 -9.83
CA SER A 64 -0.30 14.33 -9.77
C SER A 64 1.04 14.32 -10.50
N SER A 65 1.46 15.47 -11.05
CA SER A 65 2.78 15.62 -11.69
C SER A 65 3.95 15.43 -10.73
N ASP A 66 3.71 15.63 -9.44
CA ASP A 66 4.72 15.52 -8.38
C ASP A 66 4.86 14.10 -7.82
N VAL A 67 3.93 13.19 -8.17
CA VAL A 67 3.95 11.81 -7.71
C VAL A 67 4.48 10.89 -8.81
N PRO A 68 5.61 10.20 -8.57
CA PRO A 68 6.24 9.38 -9.60
C PRO A 68 5.48 8.09 -9.87
N ALA A 69 5.61 7.58 -11.09
CA ALA A 69 5.26 6.21 -11.43
C ALA A 69 6.25 5.23 -10.77
N LEU A 70 5.74 4.11 -10.25
CA LEU A 70 6.52 3.13 -9.48
C LEU A 70 6.91 1.88 -10.27
N LYS A 71 6.41 1.67 -11.49
CA LYS A 71 6.67 0.44 -12.27
C LYS A 71 8.16 0.13 -12.49
N ALA A 72 8.99 1.16 -12.52
CA ALA A 72 10.44 1.01 -12.63
C ALA A 72 11.17 1.02 -11.27
N ALA A 73 10.49 1.34 -10.18
CA ALA A 73 11.12 1.53 -8.87
C ALA A 73 11.81 0.26 -8.36
N GLY A 74 11.18 -0.91 -8.55
CA GLY A 74 11.75 -2.19 -8.14
C GLY A 74 13.06 -2.55 -8.85
N LYS A 75 13.31 -1.99 -10.04
CA LYS A 75 14.57 -2.17 -10.79
C LYS A 75 15.58 -1.05 -10.53
N GLY A 76 15.09 0.13 -10.16
CA GLY A 76 15.92 1.33 -9.95
C GLY A 76 16.49 1.45 -8.54
N PHE A 77 15.86 0.79 -7.55
CA PHE A 77 16.26 0.87 -6.15
C PHE A 77 16.52 -0.52 -5.56
N SER A 78 17.50 -0.61 -4.67
CA SER A 78 17.72 -1.81 -3.86
C SER A 78 16.60 -1.99 -2.83
N VAL A 79 16.46 -3.22 -2.28
CA VAL A 79 15.54 -3.51 -1.17
C VAL A 79 15.70 -2.53 -0.01
N ALA A 80 16.96 -2.28 0.38
CA ALA A 80 17.26 -1.36 1.50
C ALA A 80 16.82 0.07 1.22
N GLN A 81 16.99 0.56 -0.02
CA GLN A 81 16.54 1.89 -0.42
C GLN A 81 15.02 1.99 -0.47
N LEU A 82 14.33 0.97 -1.02
CA LEU A 82 12.86 0.95 -1.02
C LEU A 82 12.30 0.95 0.40
N ARG A 83 12.87 0.14 1.30
CA ARG A 83 12.49 0.15 2.72
C ARG A 83 12.69 1.54 3.33
N GLN A 84 13.87 2.12 3.16
CA GLN A 84 14.18 3.45 3.68
C GLN A 84 13.21 4.52 3.19
N ILE A 85 12.81 4.45 1.90
CA ILE A 85 11.84 5.38 1.32
C ILE A 85 10.44 5.20 1.93
N ILE A 86 10.00 3.96 2.12
CA ILE A 86 8.70 3.67 2.73
C ILE A 86 8.71 4.07 4.20
N ASP A 87 9.72 3.65 4.95
CA ASP A 87 9.81 3.90 6.39
C ASP A 87 9.99 5.38 6.71
N GLY A 88 10.86 6.07 5.97
CA GLY A 88 11.28 7.45 6.24
C GLY A 88 10.59 8.52 5.40
N GLY A 89 9.81 8.13 4.38
CA GLY A 89 9.21 9.07 3.44
C GLY A 89 10.23 9.73 2.52
N LEU A 90 9.75 10.65 1.68
CA LEU A 90 10.58 11.44 0.76
C LEU A 90 10.10 12.88 0.72
N GLY A 91 10.99 13.77 1.15
CA GLY A 91 10.79 15.19 1.08
C GLY A 91 9.71 15.70 2.03
N GLU A 92 9.71 17.02 2.16
CA GLU A 92 8.66 17.78 2.81
C GLU A 92 8.27 18.89 1.84
N SER A 93 7.02 19.31 1.87
CA SER A 93 6.55 20.41 1.08
C SER A 93 5.77 21.38 1.95
N GLU A 94 6.21 22.63 2.03
CA GLU A 94 5.43 23.71 2.63
C GLU A 94 4.25 24.12 1.74
N ASN A 95 4.24 23.69 0.48
CA ASN A 95 3.15 23.97 -0.44
C ASN A 95 2.03 22.92 -0.27
N PRO A 96 0.82 23.33 0.22
CA PRO A 96 -0.29 22.40 0.44
C PRO A 96 -0.84 21.76 -0.83
N GLN A 97 -0.46 22.24 -2.01
CA GLN A 97 -0.82 21.66 -3.31
C GLN A 97 0.23 20.67 -3.84
N LYS A 98 1.32 20.49 -3.12
CA LYS A 98 2.45 19.66 -3.53
C LYS A 98 2.56 18.45 -2.61
N PRO A 99 2.06 17.27 -3.01
CA PRO A 99 2.15 16.06 -2.19
C PRO A 99 3.62 15.65 -1.97
N TYR A 100 3.87 15.01 -0.83
CA TYR A 100 5.14 14.37 -0.52
C TYR A 100 4.89 12.94 -0.02
N MET A 101 5.89 12.09 -0.12
CA MET A 101 5.81 10.71 0.40
C MET A 101 5.88 10.75 1.93
N PRO A 102 4.83 10.40 2.66
CA PRO A 102 4.82 10.48 4.12
C PRO A 102 5.69 9.40 4.78
N VAL A 103 5.96 9.57 6.07
CA VAL A 103 6.68 8.60 6.91
C VAL A 103 5.74 7.47 7.30
N TRP A 104 5.97 6.27 6.79
CA TRP A 104 5.11 5.11 7.06
C TRP A 104 5.64 4.17 8.15
N GLY A 105 6.92 4.26 8.51
CA GLY A 105 7.55 3.37 9.49
C GLY A 105 6.80 3.19 10.81
N PRO A 106 6.18 4.24 11.41
CA PRO A 106 5.39 4.09 12.62
C PRO A 106 4.07 3.32 12.45
N VAL A 107 3.58 3.19 11.20
CA VAL A 107 2.24 2.67 10.88
C VAL A 107 2.29 1.27 10.28
N ILE A 108 3.33 1.00 9.46
CA ILE A 108 3.49 -0.24 8.70
C ILE A 108 4.56 -1.10 9.37
N SER A 109 4.26 -2.37 9.68
CA SER A 109 5.23 -3.28 10.28
C SER A 109 6.33 -3.69 9.29
N ASP A 110 7.50 -4.10 9.81
CA ASP A 110 8.62 -4.58 9.01
C ASP A 110 8.26 -5.69 8.02
N SER A 111 7.38 -6.62 8.40
CA SER A 111 6.90 -7.68 7.52
C SER A 111 6.07 -7.12 6.37
N GLN A 112 5.17 -6.19 6.64
CA GLN A 112 4.36 -5.52 5.64
C GLN A 112 5.21 -4.67 4.68
N VAL A 113 6.25 -4.00 5.19
CA VAL A 113 7.21 -3.29 4.33
C VAL A 113 7.94 -4.26 3.40
N ASN A 114 8.32 -5.46 3.89
CA ASN A 114 8.92 -6.48 3.04
C ASN A 114 7.98 -6.94 1.92
N ASP A 115 6.70 -7.13 2.22
CA ASP A 115 5.70 -7.53 1.23
C ASP A 115 5.47 -6.42 0.18
N LEU A 116 5.38 -5.15 0.61
CA LEU A 116 5.32 -4.00 -0.29
C LEU A 116 6.55 -3.92 -1.20
N VAL A 117 7.75 -4.13 -0.66
CA VAL A 117 8.99 -4.15 -1.44
C VAL A 117 8.99 -5.30 -2.44
N ALA A 118 8.51 -6.49 -2.06
CA ALA A 118 8.39 -7.62 -2.99
C ALA A 118 7.45 -7.27 -4.15
N TYR A 119 6.33 -6.64 -3.89
CA TYR A 119 5.38 -6.18 -4.90
C TYR A 119 5.99 -5.14 -5.85
N LEU A 120 6.72 -4.15 -5.30
CA LEU A 120 7.45 -3.15 -6.09
C LEU A 120 8.52 -3.81 -6.97
N GLN A 121 9.30 -4.74 -6.42
CA GLN A 121 10.34 -5.46 -7.18
C GLN A 121 9.78 -6.35 -8.27
N ALA A 122 8.57 -6.90 -8.07
CA ALA A 122 7.84 -7.64 -9.09
C ALA A 122 7.32 -6.75 -10.23
N GLY A 123 7.41 -5.42 -10.12
CA GLY A 123 6.94 -4.46 -11.11
C GLY A 123 5.44 -4.19 -11.01
N LEU A 124 4.86 -4.36 -9.83
CA LEU A 124 3.44 -4.14 -9.52
C LEU A 124 2.52 -4.92 -10.48
N PRO A 125 2.59 -6.25 -10.51
CA PRO A 125 1.68 -7.05 -11.32
C PRO A 125 0.25 -6.89 -10.82
N GLN A 126 -0.72 -7.10 -11.71
CA GLN A 126 -2.11 -7.16 -11.29
C GLN A 126 -2.33 -8.41 -10.43
N VAL A 127 -2.93 -8.21 -9.26
CA VAL A 127 -3.31 -9.28 -8.33
C VAL A 127 -4.83 -9.24 -8.19
N GLU A 128 -5.47 -10.41 -8.31
CA GLU A 128 -6.91 -10.54 -8.15
C GLU A 128 -7.32 -10.08 -6.73
N ASP A 129 -8.44 -9.39 -6.62
CA ASP A 129 -8.99 -8.83 -5.39
C ASP A 129 -8.17 -7.71 -4.70
N ALA A 130 -6.97 -7.37 -5.18
CA ALA A 130 -6.22 -6.21 -4.72
C ALA A 130 -6.70 -4.95 -5.44
N THR A 131 -7.93 -4.53 -5.15
CA THR A 131 -8.58 -3.37 -5.78
C THR A 131 -8.98 -2.34 -4.74
N PRO A 132 -8.89 -1.03 -5.05
CA PRO A 132 -9.38 0.03 -4.16
C PRO A 132 -10.88 -0.11 -3.88
N VAL A 133 -11.29 0.32 -2.68
CA VAL A 133 -12.69 0.36 -2.29
C VAL A 133 -13.49 1.24 -3.27
N ALA A 134 -14.59 0.70 -3.80
CA ALA A 134 -15.49 1.45 -4.65
C ALA A 134 -16.21 2.56 -3.87
N VAL A 135 -16.31 3.75 -4.45
CA VAL A 135 -16.97 4.90 -3.81
C VAL A 135 -18.41 5.02 -4.30
N PRO A 136 -19.41 4.74 -3.45
CA PRO A 136 -20.83 4.77 -3.82
C PRO A 136 -21.36 6.21 -3.82
N ARG A 137 -21.08 6.97 -4.85
CA ARG A 137 -21.41 8.41 -4.97
C ARG A 137 -22.91 8.69 -5.03
N ASP A 138 -23.72 7.70 -5.43
CA ASP A 138 -25.18 7.75 -5.51
C ASP A 138 -25.89 7.58 -4.15
N GLN A 139 -25.16 7.18 -3.10
CA GLN A 139 -25.72 6.90 -1.77
C GLN A 139 -25.58 8.07 -0.78
N GLY A 140 -25.14 9.23 -1.26
CA GLY A 140 -24.97 10.44 -0.48
C GLY A 140 -23.54 10.68 0.00
N ALA A 141 -23.25 11.96 0.29
CA ALA A 141 -21.89 12.41 0.54
C ALA A 141 -21.20 11.71 1.73
N ALA A 142 -21.92 11.50 2.85
CA ALA A 142 -21.31 10.85 4.01
C ALA A 142 -20.96 9.38 3.76
N VAL A 143 -21.76 8.65 2.97
CA VAL A 143 -21.47 7.25 2.59
C VAL A 143 -20.28 7.19 1.62
N ALA A 144 -20.25 8.08 0.64
CA ALA A 144 -19.11 8.24 -0.25
C ALA A 144 -17.83 8.59 0.53
N GLY A 145 -17.94 9.52 1.50
CA GLY A 145 -16.82 9.92 2.37
C GLY A 145 -16.30 8.79 3.25
N ALA A 146 -17.18 7.92 3.76
CA ALA A 146 -16.75 6.73 4.50
C ALA A 146 -15.95 5.76 3.63
N ALA A 147 -16.36 5.56 2.39
CA ALA A 147 -15.62 4.74 1.43
C ALA A 147 -14.27 5.37 1.04
N LEU A 148 -14.22 6.69 0.84
CA LEU A 148 -12.99 7.44 0.61
C LEU A 148 -12.02 7.34 1.78
N TYR A 149 -12.51 7.44 3.01
CA TYR A 149 -11.72 7.32 4.24
C TYR A 149 -10.98 5.96 4.31
N VAL A 150 -11.59 4.91 3.80
CA VAL A 150 -10.95 3.59 3.69
C VAL A 150 -10.05 3.52 2.47
N ARG A 151 -10.53 3.92 1.29
CA ARG A 151 -9.82 3.85 0.01
C ARG A 151 -8.49 4.60 0.03
N ASP A 152 -8.49 5.79 0.62
CA ASP A 152 -7.32 6.67 0.66
C ASP A 152 -6.41 6.39 1.87
N GLY A 153 -6.71 5.32 2.64
CA GLY A 153 -5.87 4.82 3.72
C GLY A 153 -5.95 5.60 5.03
N CYS A 154 -6.84 6.58 5.17
CA CYS A 154 -7.01 7.39 6.39
C CYS A 154 -7.26 6.53 7.63
N ILE A 155 -8.00 5.42 7.45
CA ILE A 155 -8.34 4.46 8.50
C ILE A 155 -7.11 3.83 9.17
N ASN A 156 -5.98 3.68 8.45
CA ASN A 156 -4.78 3.04 8.99
C ASN A 156 -4.09 3.89 10.06
N CYS A 157 -4.23 5.21 9.95
CA CYS A 157 -3.68 6.16 10.90
C CYS A 157 -4.73 6.62 11.92
N HIS A 158 -5.90 7.02 11.45
CA HIS A 158 -6.94 7.57 12.31
C HIS A 158 -7.88 6.52 12.91
N GLY A 159 -7.69 5.25 12.59
CA GLY A 159 -8.49 4.14 13.11
C GLY A 159 -9.91 4.04 12.53
N PRO A 160 -10.63 2.96 12.80
CA PRO A 160 -12.01 2.81 12.39
C PRO A 160 -12.87 3.92 13.04
N SER A 161 -13.74 4.53 12.25
CA SER A 161 -14.59 5.64 12.68
C SER A 161 -13.83 6.82 13.31
N GLY A 162 -12.56 7.01 12.91
CA GLY A 162 -11.77 8.15 13.40
C GLY A 162 -11.46 8.13 14.89
N LEU A 163 -11.42 6.97 15.53
CA LEU A 163 -11.20 6.85 16.98
C LEU A 163 -9.80 7.26 17.41
N GLY A 164 -8.83 7.33 16.49
CA GLY A 164 -7.45 7.65 16.83
C GLY A 164 -6.75 6.54 17.61
N GLY A 165 -5.73 6.94 18.40
CA GLY A 165 -5.01 6.03 19.29
C GLY A 165 -3.99 5.13 18.62
N VAL A 166 -3.82 5.22 17.31
CA VAL A 166 -2.74 4.51 16.60
C VAL A 166 -1.40 5.08 17.06
N PRO A 167 -0.41 4.24 17.41
CA PRO A 167 0.89 4.73 17.85
C PRO A 167 1.56 5.62 16.82
N ASN A 168 2.03 6.79 17.24
CA ASN A 168 2.85 7.69 16.44
C ASN A 168 4.00 8.24 17.31
N PRO A 169 5.15 7.59 17.34
CA PRO A 169 6.30 8.03 18.14
C PRO A 169 6.81 9.42 17.80
N LEU A 170 6.45 9.93 16.61
CA LEU A 170 6.88 11.24 16.09
C LEU A 170 5.98 12.38 16.59
N SER A 171 4.77 12.08 17.12
CA SER A 171 3.90 13.08 17.71
C SER A 171 4.22 13.32 19.20
N GLU A 172 3.81 14.47 19.73
CA GLU A 172 3.98 14.82 21.13
C GLU A 172 3.25 13.82 22.04
N ASP A 173 1.98 13.50 21.72
CA ASP A 173 1.15 12.56 22.48
C ASP A 173 1.45 11.09 22.20
N LYS A 174 2.44 10.80 21.34
CA LYS A 174 2.82 9.44 20.92
C LYS A 174 1.69 8.62 20.25
N THR A 175 0.59 9.26 19.92
CA THR A 175 -0.55 8.66 19.24
C THR A 175 -1.12 9.62 18.18
N ILE A 176 -1.88 9.05 17.25
CA ILE A 176 -2.67 9.83 16.31
C ILE A 176 -3.98 10.23 17.01
N PRO A 177 -4.36 11.51 16.99
CA PRO A 177 -5.55 11.97 17.70
C PRO A 177 -6.84 11.44 17.09
N SER A 178 -7.89 11.40 17.91
CA SER A 178 -9.25 11.12 17.45
C SER A 178 -9.76 12.22 16.52
N LEU A 179 -10.51 11.83 15.49
CA LEU A 179 -11.25 12.74 14.61
C LEU A 179 -12.70 12.95 15.09
N SER A 180 -13.00 12.54 16.31
CA SER A 180 -14.30 12.70 16.94
C SER A 180 -14.16 13.34 18.32
N GLY A 181 -15.27 13.81 18.87
CA GLY A 181 -15.27 14.41 20.20
C GLY A 181 -15.16 15.94 20.18
N GLN A 182 -15.22 16.55 21.39
CA GLN A 182 -15.33 18.00 21.53
C GLN A 182 -14.06 18.72 21.06
N ASP A 183 -12.89 18.19 21.37
CA ASP A 183 -11.60 18.82 21.00
C ASP A 183 -11.46 18.95 19.47
N PHE A 184 -11.84 17.91 18.71
CA PHE A 184 -11.85 17.98 17.25
C PHE A 184 -12.84 19.02 16.73
N ARG A 185 -14.05 19.09 17.31
CA ARG A 185 -15.08 20.07 16.91
C ARG A 185 -14.66 21.51 17.20
N ASP A 186 -14.00 21.73 18.31
CA ASP A 186 -13.56 23.08 18.71
C ASP A 186 -12.40 23.56 17.81
N GLU A 187 -11.48 22.69 17.47
CA GLU A 187 -10.38 23.00 16.57
C GLU A 187 -10.84 23.14 15.11
N PHE A 188 -11.60 22.16 14.62
CA PHE A 188 -12.06 22.06 13.22
C PHE A 188 -13.53 22.44 13.08
N ASN A 189 -13.92 23.62 13.57
CA ASN A 189 -15.29 24.08 13.66
C ASN A 189 -15.90 24.57 12.33
N THR A 190 -15.18 24.47 11.22
CA THR A 190 -15.69 24.76 9.86
C THR A 190 -15.21 23.72 8.87
N ASP A 191 -16.04 23.43 7.85
CA ASP A 191 -15.70 22.51 6.75
C ASP A 191 -14.38 22.93 6.09
N GLN A 192 -14.12 24.21 5.94
CA GLN A 192 -12.90 24.72 5.33
C GLN A 192 -11.66 24.33 6.14
N LYS A 193 -11.67 24.42 7.45
CA LYS A 193 -10.54 24.02 8.30
C LYS A 193 -10.22 22.53 8.16
N ILE A 194 -11.25 21.67 8.05
CA ILE A 194 -11.07 20.25 7.82
C ILE A 194 -10.44 20.02 6.44
N LYS A 195 -10.93 20.68 5.39
CA LYS A 195 -10.36 20.58 4.06
C LYS A 195 -8.91 21.06 4.02
N ASP A 196 -8.61 22.17 4.70
CA ASP A 196 -7.27 22.73 4.67
C ASP A 196 -6.25 21.83 5.37
N VAL A 197 -6.59 21.21 6.50
CA VAL A 197 -5.70 20.25 7.15
C VAL A 197 -5.50 19.00 6.32
N ILE A 198 -6.51 18.49 5.63
CA ILE A 198 -6.37 17.36 4.72
C ILE A 198 -5.46 17.73 3.54
N ARG A 199 -5.66 18.89 2.91
CA ARG A 199 -4.84 19.33 1.79
C ARG A 199 -3.38 19.53 2.16
N SER A 200 -3.11 20.16 3.29
CA SER A 200 -1.78 20.61 3.68
C SER A 200 -1.01 19.64 4.58
N GLY A 201 -1.67 18.64 5.17
CA GLY A 201 -1.08 17.79 6.21
C GLY A 201 -0.68 18.58 7.47
N SER A 202 -1.18 19.80 7.65
CA SER A 202 -0.81 20.65 8.79
C SER A 202 -1.98 21.54 9.24
N VAL A 203 -1.94 21.94 10.51
CA VAL A 203 -2.86 22.93 11.05
C VAL A 203 -2.21 24.30 10.98
N ILE A 204 -2.94 25.29 10.46
CA ILE A 204 -2.43 26.67 10.34
C ILE A 204 -1.95 27.17 11.70
N GLY A 205 -0.71 27.66 11.75
CA GLY A 205 -0.08 28.21 12.96
C GLY A 205 0.50 27.16 13.91
N LYS A 206 0.46 25.86 13.56
CA LYS A 206 1.12 24.78 14.29
C LYS A 206 2.27 24.17 13.48
N PRO A 207 3.21 23.46 14.12
CA PRO A 207 4.21 22.69 13.40
C PRO A 207 3.54 21.68 12.44
N PRO A 208 4.20 21.31 11.31
CA PRO A 208 3.70 20.30 10.39
C PRO A 208 3.35 19.01 11.12
N ILE A 209 2.23 18.40 10.73
CA ILE A 209 1.81 17.09 11.28
C ILE A 209 2.71 16.02 10.64
N THR A 210 3.57 15.44 11.45
CA THR A 210 4.44 14.35 11.00
C THR A 210 3.59 13.14 10.61
N SER A 211 3.86 12.57 9.46
CA SER A 211 3.17 11.41 8.89
C SER A 211 1.74 11.67 8.37
N MET A 212 1.19 12.86 8.48
CA MET A 212 -0.04 13.21 7.78
C MET A 212 0.28 13.53 6.31
N PRO A 213 -0.22 12.78 5.33
CA PRO A 213 0.03 13.08 3.92
C PRO A 213 -0.53 14.46 3.52
N HIS A 214 0.13 15.11 2.57
CA HIS A 214 -0.45 16.24 1.85
C HIS A 214 -1.34 15.71 0.72
N TRP A 215 -2.64 15.83 0.88
CA TRP A 215 -3.61 15.38 -0.11
C TRP A 215 -3.95 16.44 -1.17
N GLY A 216 -3.37 17.64 -1.06
CA GLY A 216 -3.49 18.69 -2.06
C GLY A 216 -2.99 18.23 -3.42
N GLY A 217 -3.81 18.42 -4.47
CA GLY A 217 -3.53 17.92 -5.81
C GLY A 217 -3.75 16.42 -6.02
N ILE A 218 -4.12 15.66 -4.96
CA ILE A 218 -4.45 14.22 -5.02
C ILE A 218 -5.94 14.02 -4.91
N ILE A 219 -6.58 14.54 -3.85
CA ILE A 219 -8.00 14.39 -3.59
C ILE A 219 -8.75 15.56 -4.23
N PRO A 220 -9.67 15.32 -5.16
CA PRO A 220 -10.53 16.35 -5.74
C PRO A 220 -11.42 17.02 -4.69
N ASP A 221 -11.84 18.26 -4.94
CA ASP A 221 -12.69 19.01 -4.01
C ASP A 221 -14.01 18.31 -3.69
N GLU A 222 -14.62 17.63 -4.65
CA GLU A 222 -15.83 16.83 -4.44
C GLU A 222 -15.62 15.70 -3.43
N ASP A 223 -14.46 15.02 -3.49
CA ASP A 223 -14.11 13.95 -2.57
C ASP A 223 -13.77 14.50 -1.18
N LEU A 224 -13.15 15.69 -1.10
CA LEU A 224 -12.96 16.40 0.16
C LEU A 224 -14.29 16.81 0.81
N ASP A 225 -15.27 17.24 0.02
CA ASP A 225 -16.62 17.52 0.51
C ASP A 225 -17.28 16.27 1.10
N ALA A 226 -17.13 15.13 0.43
CA ALA A 226 -17.63 13.86 0.90
C ALA A 226 -16.92 13.39 2.20
N LEU A 227 -15.58 13.51 2.27
CA LEU A 227 -14.81 13.21 3.48
C LEU A 227 -15.26 14.08 4.65
N VAL A 228 -15.42 15.40 4.45
CA VAL A 228 -15.96 16.31 5.50
C VAL A 228 -17.34 15.88 5.96
N ALA A 229 -18.23 15.53 5.02
CA ALA A 229 -19.57 15.05 5.36
C ALA A 229 -19.51 13.78 6.23
N TYR A 230 -18.61 12.85 5.93
CA TYR A 230 -18.40 11.65 6.76
C TYR A 230 -17.85 12.01 8.13
N LEU A 231 -16.76 12.80 8.21
CA LEU A 231 -16.13 13.18 9.48
C LEU A 231 -17.13 13.87 10.43
N LYS A 232 -18.06 14.63 9.90
CA LYS A 232 -19.16 15.25 10.68
C LYS A 232 -20.15 14.23 11.24
N THR A 233 -20.22 13.01 10.72
CA THR A 233 -21.04 11.92 11.29
C THR A 233 -20.38 11.23 12.47
N LEU A 234 -19.08 11.42 12.68
CA LEU A 234 -18.30 10.79 13.76
C LEU A 234 -18.39 11.56 15.10
N GLN A 235 -19.17 12.60 15.14
CA GLN A 235 -19.29 13.56 16.24
C GLN A 235 -20.37 13.19 17.24
#